data_f578838d236483e1d902c32c2bc899e7
#
_entry.id   f578838d236483e1d902c32c2bc899e7
#
_cell.length_a   1.000
_cell.length_b   1.000
_cell.length_c   1.000
_cell.angle_alpha   90.00
_cell.angle_beta   90.00
_cell.angle_gamma   90.00
#
_symmetry.space_group_name_H-M   'P 1'
#
loop_
_entity.id
_entity.type
_entity.pdbx_description
1 polymer ?
#
loop_
_entity_poly.entity_id
_entity_poly.type
_entity_poly.pdbx_seq_one_letter_code
_entity_poly.pdbx_strand_id
1 'polypeptide(L)'
;MHRIYYAGSEFITTDEVAVEFIGFAVDLAKRGSAVAVRVPIVDGDVHLVTFVIGPASQIAAEPAPEIAEVDMGDALERLRTARDDESGRRSFAIYDESSRSFIDEF
;
A
#
# COMPACT_ATOMS: atom_id res chain seq x y z
N MET A 1 -8.98 -2.97 13.92
CA MET A 1 -8.89 -2.21 12.64
C MET A 1 -7.99 -1.00 12.81
N HIS A 2 -7.58 -0.42 11.71
CA HIS A 2 -6.78 0.79 11.68
C HIS A 2 -7.43 1.80 10.75
N ARG A 3 -7.18 3.06 11.07
CA ARG A 3 -7.62 4.19 10.24
C ARG A 3 -6.39 4.75 9.57
N ILE A 4 -6.42 4.83 8.25
CA ILE A 4 -5.30 5.34 7.46
C ILE A 4 -5.72 6.68 6.88
N TYR A 5 -4.86 7.68 7.04
CA TYR A 5 -5.05 9.01 6.47
C TYR A 5 -4.09 9.18 5.32
N TYR A 6 -4.63 9.51 4.16
CA TYR A 6 -3.82 9.67 2.97
C TYR A 6 -4.49 10.65 2.03
N ALA A 7 -3.75 11.63 1.55
CA ALA A 7 -4.21 12.59 0.55
C ALA A 7 -5.51 13.30 0.97
N GLY A 8 -5.64 13.60 2.26
CA GLY A 8 -6.81 14.30 2.75
C GLY A 8 -8.02 13.42 2.97
N SER A 9 -7.91 12.14 2.75
CA SER A 9 -9.00 11.18 2.94
C SER A 9 -8.63 10.17 4.02
N GLU A 10 -9.66 9.49 4.50
CA GLU A 10 -9.54 8.54 5.60
C GLU A 10 -10.04 7.19 5.12
N PHE A 11 -9.29 6.13 5.44
CA PHE A 11 -9.63 4.78 5.02
C PHE A 11 -9.53 3.83 6.19
N ILE A 12 -10.40 2.83 6.24
CA ILE A 12 -10.40 1.82 7.29
C ILE A 12 -9.89 0.51 6.70
N THR A 13 -9.02 -0.16 7.42
CA THR A 13 -8.53 -1.47 7.00
C THR A 13 -8.16 -2.30 8.24
N THR A 14 -7.78 -3.55 8.03
CA THR A 14 -7.36 -4.40 9.13
C THR A 14 -5.98 -3.98 9.63
N ASP A 15 -5.66 -4.39 10.85
CA ASP A 15 -4.36 -4.08 11.45
C ASP A 15 -3.23 -4.64 10.59
N GLU A 16 -3.40 -5.85 10.08
CA GLU A 16 -2.38 -6.50 9.29
C GLU A 16 -2.15 -5.79 7.95
N VAL A 17 -3.24 -5.38 7.30
CA VAL A 17 -3.12 -4.64 6.05
C VAL A 17 -2.45 -3.29 6.30
N ALA A 18 -2.80 -2.62 7.39
CA ALA A 18 -2.21 -1.33 7.72
C ALA A 18 -0.69 -1.46 7.91
N VAL A 19 -0.26 -2.49 8.62
CA VAL A 19 1.17 -2.72 8.85
C VAL A 19 1.88 -2.96 7.51
N GLU A 20 1.30 -3.78 6.65
CA GLU A 20 1.88 -4.08 5.34
C GLU A 20 1.95 -2.83 4.46
N PHE A 21 0.88 -2.05 4.46
CA PHE A 21 0.79 -0.84 3.66
C PHE A 21 1.84 0.19 4.10
N ILE A 22 1.93 0.43 5.40
CA ILE A 22 2.91 1.38 5.94
C ILE A 22 4.32 0.90 5.66
N GLY A 23 4.58 -0.40 5.83
CA GLY A 23 5.89 -0.96 5.53
C GLY A 23 6.26 -0.79 4.06
N PHE A 24 5.30 -0.98 3.17
CA PHE A 24 5.50 -0.78 1.74
C PHE A 24 5.87 0.68 1.47
N ALA A 25 5.13 1.61 2.07
CA ALA A 25 5.39 3.03 1.88
C ALA A 25 6.78 3.42 2.38
N VAL A 26 7.19 2.87 3.52
CA VAL A 26 8.53 3.13 4.06
C VAL A 26 9.60 2.60 3.13
N ASP A 27 9.42 1.39 2.61
CA ASP A 27 10.38 0.80 1.67
C ASP A 27 10.53 1.68 0.43
N LEU A 28 9.42 2.16 -0.11
CA LEU A 28 9.45 3.01 -1.30
C LEU A 28 10.12 4.35 -1.01
N ALA A 29 9.84 4.91 0.14
CA ALA A 29 10.45 6.19 0.52
C ALA A 29 11.96 6.05 0.63
N LYS A 30 12.44 4.95 1.22
CA LYS A 30 13.87 4.72 1.35
C LYS A 30 14.56 4.57 0.01
N ARG A 31 13.86 4.11 -0.98
CA ARG A 31 14.42 3.89 -2.32
C ARG A 31 14.20 5.06 -3.26
N GLY A 32 13.41 6.04 -2.85
CA GLY A 32 13.05 7.14 -3.72
C GLY A 32 12.18 6.70 -4.89
N SER A 33 11.36 5.68 -4.67
CA SER A 33 10.50 5.12 -5.71
C SER A 33 9.04 5.45 -5.46
N ALA A 34 8.25 5.43 -6.53
CA ALA A 34 6.81 5.60 -6.45
C ALA A 34 6.14 4.46 -7.21
N VAL A 35 5.01 4.00 -6.71
CA VAL A 35 4.30 2.90 -7.32
C VAL A 35 2.82 3.00 -6.99
N ALA A 36 1.99 2.45 -7.86
CA ALA A 36 0.56 2.29 -7.59
C ALA A 36 0.36 0.90 -7.00
N VAL A 37 -0.34 0.83 -5.89
CA VAL A 37 -0.59 -0.43 -5.21
C VAL A 37 -2.05 -0.52 -4.83
N ARG A 38 -2.63 -1.71 -4.96
CA ARG A 38 -4.00 -1.97 -4.55
C ARG A 38 -4.00 -2.40 -3.09
N VAL A 39 -4.79 -1.71 -2.30
CA VAL A 39 -4.87 -1.97 -0.87
C VAL A 39 -6.33 -2.28 -0.53
N PRO A 40 -6.60 -3.38 0.16
CA PRO A 40 -7.97 -3.67 0.57
C PRO A 40 -8.38 -2.75 1.72
N ILE A 41 -9.52 -2.11 1.57
CA ILE A 41 -10.10 -1.26 2.60
C ILE A 41 -11.52 -1.72 2.89
N VAL A 42 -12.07 -1.25 3.99
CA VAL A 42 -13.41 -1.60 4.41
C VAL A 42 -14.29 -0.34 4.37
N ASP A 43 -15.36 -0.42 3.60
CA ASP A 43 -16.35 0.63 3.53
C ASP A 43 -17.68 -0.07 3.27
N GLY A 44 -18.27 -0.61 4.35
CA GLY A 44 -19.37 -1.55 4.23
C GLY A 44 -18.84 -2.93 3.85
N ASP A 45 -18.40 -3.07 2.62
CA ASP A 45 -17.73 -4.28 2.13
C ASP A 45 -16.24 -4.03 1.98
N VAL A 46 -15.51 -5.08 1.62
CA VAL A 46 -14.08 -4.96 1.31
C VAL A 46 -13.94 -4.50 -0.14
N HIS A 47 -13.18 -3.43 -0.33
CA HIS A 47 -12.91 -2.87 -1.64
C HIS A 47 -11.41 -2.77 -1.85
N LEU A 48 -10.97 -2.91 -3.09
CA LEU A 48 -9.58 -2.65 -3.44
C LEU A 48 -9.48 -1.22 -3.94
N VAL A 49 -8.64 -0.44 -3.29
CA VAL A 49 -8.39 0.94 -3.68
C VAL A 49 -6.95 1.05 -4.15
N THR A 50 -6.75 1.70 -5.27
CA THR A 50 -5.40 1.92 -5.78
C THR A 50 -4.83 3.19 -5.17
N PHE A 51 -3.70 3.04 -4.51
CA PHE A 51 -2.97 4.16 -3.93
C PHE A 51 -1.70 4.37 -4.72
N VAL A 52 -1.39 5.61 -5.03
CA VAL A 52 -0.08 5.95 -5.59
C VAL A 52 0.76 6.46 -4.44
N ILE A 53 1.79 5.70 -4.09
CA ILE A 53 2.64 6.03 -2.95
C ILE A 53 4.08 6.20 -3.39
N GLY A 54 4.77 7.13 -2.75
CA GLY A 54 6.16 7.44 -3.07
C GLY A 54 6.77 8.25 -1.95
N PRO A 55 7.99 8.80 -2.18
CA PRO A 55 8.73 9.48 -1.10
C PRO A 55 8.02 10.70 -0.53
N ALA A 56 7.20 11.35 -1.33
CA ALA A 56 6.50 12.56 -0.89
C ALA A 56 5.13 12.28 -0.28
N SER A 57 4.70 11.03 -0.25
CA SER A 57 3.39 10.68 0.29
C SER A 57 3.39 10.86 1.81
N GLN A 58 2.33 11.51 2.30
CA GLN A 58 2.16 11.69 3.75
C GLN A 58 1.05 10.73 4.18
N ILE A 59 1.43 9.75 4.96
CA ILE A 59 0.54 8.68 5.38
C ILE A 59 0.62 8.57 6.89
N ALA A 60 -0.53 8.54 7.54
CA ALA A 60 -0.61 8.29 8.97
C ALA A 60 -1.59 7.14 9.19
N ALA A 61 -1.33 6.37 10.23
CA ALA A 61 -2.23 5.28 10.61
C ALA A 61 -2.40 5.30 12.11
N GLU A 62 -3.62 5.05 12.55
CA GLU A 62 -3.90 4.95 13.99
C GLU A 62 -4.81 3.77 14.26
N PRO A 63 -4.70 3.15 15.43
CA PRO A 63 -5.60 2.07 15.79
C PRO A 63 -7.04 2.57 15.89
N ALA A 64 -7.97 1.73 15.47
CA ALA A 64 -9.41 1.98 15.57
C ALA A 64 -10.05 0.77 16.23
N PRO A 65 -9.80 0.53 17.51
CA PRO A 65 -10.27 -0.68 18.19
C PRO A 65 -11.79 -0.76 18.31
N GLU A 66 -12.48 0.35 18.14
CA GLU A 66 -13.93 0.38 18.17
C GLU A 66 -14.55 -0.31 16.95
N ILE A 67 -13.76 -0.55 15.91
CA ILE A 67 -14.26 -1.17 14.68
C ILE A 67 -13.86 -2.64 14.68
N ALA A 68 -14.84 -3.51 14.47
CA ALA A 68 -14.61 -4.97 14.49
C ALA A 68 -13.78 -5.40 13.29
N GLU A 69 -12.92 -6.38 13.50
CA GLU A 69 -12.10 -6.93 12.43
C GLU A 69 -12.94 -7.57 11.35
N VAL A 70 -12.44 -7.50 10.13
CA VAL A 70 -13.10 -8.07 8.96
C VAL A 70 -12.10 -8.99 8.26
N ASP A 71 -12.59 -10.10 7.73
CA ASP A 71 -11.75 -11.02 6.98
C ASP A 71 -11.47 -10.43 5.59
N MET A 72 -10.21 -10.24 5.27
CA MET A 72 -9.78 -9.71 3.99
C MET A 72 -9.57 -10.79 2.92
N GLY A 73 -9.76 -12.06 3.28
CA GLY A 73 -9.52 -13.14 2.35
C GLY A 73 -8.05 -13.19 1.95
N ASP A 74 -7.78 -13.30 0.66
CA ASP A 74 -6.42 -13.36 0.15
C ASP A 74 -5.85 -12.00 -0.22
N ALA A 75 -6.58 -10.92 0.03
CA ALA A 75 -6.13 -9.59 -0.35
C ALA A 75 -4.84 -9.19 0.37
N LEU A 76 -4.70 -9.60 1.63
CA LEU A 76 -3.49 -9.32 2.40
C LEU A 76 -2.28 -10.00 1.77
N GLU A 77 -2.44 -11.25 1.35
CA GLU A 77 -1.34 -11.97 0.70
C GLU A 77 -0.96 -11.34 -0.62
N ARG A 78 -1.95 -10.84 -1.36
CA ARG A 78 -1.67 -10.14 -2.60
C ARG A 78 -0.87 -8.87 -2.35
N LEU A 79 -1.18 -8.17 -1.27
CA LEU A 79 -0.44 -6.97 -0.91
C LEU A 79 1.01 -7.31 -0.54
N ARG A 80 1.19 -8.38 0.24
CA ARG A 80 2.52 -8.86 0.59
C ARG A 80 3.32 -9.25 -0.64
N THR A 81 2.68 -9.93 -1.57
CA THR A 81 3.32 -10.34 -2.81
C THR A 81 3.74 -9.12 -3.63
N ALA A 82 2.87 -8.12 -3.70
CA ALA A 82 3.18 -6.89 -4.44
C ALA A 82 4.39 -6.19 -3.83
N ARG A 83 4.49 -6.17 -2.51
CA ARG A 83 5.62 -5.56 -1.82
C ARG A 83 6.90 -6.36 -2.09
N ASP A 84 6.82 -7.68 -2.04
CA ASP A 84 7.96 -8.53 -2.33
C ASP A 84 8.40 -8.40 -3.77
N ASP A 85 7.45 -8.34 -4.71
CA ASP A 85 7.75 -8.17 -6.11
C ASP A 85 8.44 -6.84 -6.36
N GLU A 86 8.00 -5.80 -5.67
CA GLU A 86 8.63 -4.49 -5.81
C GLU A 86 10.06 -4.54 -5.27
N SER A 87 10.30 -5.24 -4.17
CA SER A 87 11.64 -5.44 -3.64
C SER A 87 12.51 -6.22 -4.60
N GLY A 88 11.96 -7.28 -5.20
CA GLY A 88 12.67 -8.05 -6.21
C GLY A 88 12.99 -7.23 -7.44
N ARG A 89 12.03 -6.40 -7.86
CA ARG A 89 12.24 -5.51 -8.98
C ARG A 89 13.37 -4.54 -8.69
N ARG A 90 13.49 -4.12 -7.44
CA ARG A 90 14.57 -3.25 -7.03
C ARG A 90 15.93 -3.95 -7.09
N SER A 91 15.95 -5.25 -7.00
CA SER A 91 17.19 -5.99 -7.21
C SER A 91 17.72 -5.79 -8.62
N PHE A 92 16.83 -5.43 -9.53
CA PHE A 92 17.19 -5.11 -10.91
C PHE A 92 17.13 -3.60 -11.11
N ALA A 93 17.59 -2.87 -10.15
CA ALA A 93 17.46 -1.41 -10.14
C ALA A 93 18.08 -0.74 -11.34
N ILE A 94 19.02 -1.39 -11.97
CA ILE A 94 19.62 -0.88 -13.18
C ILE A 94 18.61 -0.74 -14.32
N TYR A 95 17.43 -1.31 -14.15
CA TYR A 95 16.36 -1.21 -15.14
C TYR A 95 15.42 -0.06 -14.80
N ASP A 96 15.97 1.09 -14.57
CA ASP A 96 15.16 2.24 -14.22
C ASP A 96 14.15 2.56 -15.31
N GLU A 97 14.50 2.25 -16.52
CA GLU A 97 13.58 2.46 -17.65
C GLU A 97 12.30 1.69 -17.47
N SER A 98 12.40 0.50 -16.89
CA SER A 98 11.21 -0.30 -16.63
C SER A 98 10.28 0.40 -15.66
N SER A 99 10.84 1.04 -14.67
CA SER A 99 10.04 1.79 -13.71
C SER A 99 9.31 2.94 -14.38
N ARG A 100 9.97 3.61 -15.30
CA ARG A 100 9.33 4.68 -16.03
C ARG A 100 8.18 4.17 -16.88
N SER A 101 8.40 3.07 -17.56
CA SER A 101 7.35 2.45 -18.36
C SER A 101 6.13 2.09 -17.53
N PHE A 102 6.39 1.59 -16.35
CA PHE A 102 5.32 1.23 -15.45
C PHE A 102 4.50 2.45 -15.04
N ILE A 103 5.17 3.55 -14.77
CA ILE A 103 4.49 4.79 -14.39
C ILE A 103 3.67 5.31 -15.56
N ASP A 104 4.16 5.17 -16.75
CA ASP A 104 3.48 5.66 -17.94
C ASP A 104 2.14 4.97 -18.17
N GLU A 105 1.92 3.85 -17.53
CA GLU A 105 0.66 3.12 -17.67
C GLU A 105 -0.45 3.74 -16.85
N PHE A 106 -0.15 4.67 -16.02
CA PHE A 106 -1.17 5.36 -15.24
C PHE A 106 -1.62 6.61 -15.94
#